data_f8c2a541e5603fac0f31d2c46f1c79ae
#
_entry.id   f8c2a541e5603fac0f31d2c46f1c79ae
#
_cell.length_a   1.000
_cell.length_b   1.000
_cell.length_c   1.000
_cell.angle_alpha   90.00
_cell.angle_beta   90.00
_cell.angle_gamma   90.00
#
_symmetry.space_group_name_H-M   'P 1'
#
loop_
_entity.id
_entity.type
_entity.pdbx_description
1 polymer ?
#
loop_
_entity_poly.entity_id
_entity_poly.type
_entity_poly.pdbx_seq_one_letter_code
_entity_poly.pdbx_strand_id
1 'polypeptide(L)'
;GSEMCIRDRYDYWEMMRKHPRCIGGFLWVLADEGVKRVDMDGFIDNQGNFGADGIVGPHHEKEGSFYTIKQLWSPVQIMNTSIDKQFDGKFSVENRYDYLNLNTCRFLWKQVKFPTATDTSNTTTQVLKEGEVQGSDVAAHSTGILDIKTTILPNADALFLTAIDKYGHELWRWTFPVDKLNQTNEVFSPLSGKATYSETENELTVKAKNHTFIFSKRDGQLKGVSVNNHKISFANGPRFIGARRAD
;
A
#
# COMPACT_ATOMS: atom_id res chain seq x y z
N GLY A 1 20.96 -5.99 2.90
CA GLY A 1 19.91 -6.56 2.70
C GLY A 1 18.50 -6.02 2.70
N SER A 2 18.13 -4.96 3.42
CA SER A 2 16.75 -4.45 3.45
C SER A 2 16.26 -3.93 2.09
N GLU A 3 17.15 -3.75 1.14
CA GLU A 3 16.89 -3.10 -0.14
C GLU A 3 16.47 -4.06 -1.27
N MET A 4 16.30 -5.34 -0.99
CA MET A 4 15.68 -6.21 -1.99
C MET A 4 14.26 -5.75 -2.23
N CYS A 5 13.94 -5.41 -3.49
CA CYS A 5 12.60 -5.03 -3.90
C CYS A 5 11.56 -6.02 -3.37
N ILE A 6 10.39 -5.54 -2.99
CA ILE A 6 9.25 -6.38 -2.52
C ILE A 6 9.02 -7.56 -3.47
N ARG A 7 9.14 -7.32 -4.78
CA ARG A 7 9.00 -8.34 -5.82
C ARG A 7 10.08 -9.42 -5.73
N ASP A 8 11.34 -9.04 -5.53
CA ASP A 8 12.45 -10.00 -5.44
C ASP A 8 12.29 -10.91 -4.23
N ARG A 9 11.81 -10.37 -3.10
CA ARG A 9 11.48 -11.17 -1.91
C ARG A 9 10.35 -12.16 -2.17
N TYR A 10 9.31 -11.71 -2.90
CA TYR A 10 8.21 -12.58 -3.29
C TYR A 10 8.69 -13.72 -4.19
N ASP A 11 9.42 -13.42 -5.26
CA ASP A 11 9.91 -14.41 -6.22
C ASP A 11 10.86 -15.41 -5.56
N TYR A 12 11.74 -14.93 -4.68
CA TYR A 12 12.67 -15.77 -3.93
C TYR A 12 11.93 -16.71 -2.95
N TRP A 13 10.96 -16.17 -2.20
CA TRP A 13 10.15 -16.95 -1.27
C TRP A 13 9.31 -18.00 -1.98
N GLU A 14 8.67 -17.66 -3.09
CA GLU A 14 7.88 -18.61 -3.88
C GLU A 14 8.77 -19.71 -4.50
N MET A 15 9.98 -19.38 -4.92
CA MET A 15 10.94 -20.39 -5.39
C MET A 15 11.33 -21.34 -4.26
N MET A 16 11.64 -20.82 -3.07
CA MET A 16 11.96 -21.64 -1.90
C MET A 16 10.82 -22.59 -1.55
N ARG A 17 9.59 -22.09 -1.51
CA ARG A 17 8.38 -22.87 -1.21
C ARG A 17 8.14 -24.02 -2.21
N LYS A 18 8.44 -23.79 -3.48
CA LYS A 18 8.25 -24.79 -4.54
C LYS A 18 9.31 -25.89 -4.53
N HIS A 19 10.44 -25.67 -3.86
CA HIS A 19 11.53 -26.62 -3.87
C HIS A 19 11.44 -27.60 -2.69
N PRO A 20 11.19 -28.90 -2.92
CA PRO A 20 10.85 -29.85 -1.87
C PRO A 20 11.99 -30.13 -0.86
N ARG A 21 13.22 -29.71 -1.16
CA ARG A 21 14.38 -29.82 -0.27
C ARG A 21 14.72 -28.51 0.45
N CYS A 22 13.97 -27.44 0.20
CA CYS A 22 14.16 -26.18 0.89
C CYS A 22 13.29 -26.15 2.15
N ILE A 23 13.91 -26.00 3.31
CA ILE A 23 13.22 -25.94 4.61
C ILE A 23 12.93 -24.51 5.06
N GLY A 24 13.21 -23.52 4.22
CA GLY A 24 13.00 -22.09 4.52
C GLY A 24 14.32 -21.33 4.66
N GLY A 25 14.27 -20.19 5.34
CA GLY A 25 15.40 -19.29 5.56
C GLY A 25 15.19 -18.41 6.77
N PHE A 26 16.26 -17.74 7.16
CA PHE A 26 16.25 -16.74 8.22
C PHE A 26 16.57 -15.38 7.63
N LEU A 27 15.79 -14.38 7.97
CA LEU A 27 16.07 -13.01 7.58
C LEU A 27 17.09 -12.39 8.54
N TRP A 28 18.05 -11.73 8.03
CA TRP A 28 18.92 -10.83 8.74
C TRP A 28 18.40 -9.40 8.50
N VAL A 29 17.87 -8.68 9.47
CA VAL A 29 17.72 -9.03 10.90
C VAL A 29 16.33 -8.55 11.36
N LEU A 30 15.92 -8.87 12.58
CA LEU A 30 14.59 -8.47 13.08
C LEU A 30 14.49 -6.94 13.24
N ALA A 31 15.44 -6.32 13.93
CA ALA A 31 15.43 -4.87 14.17
C ALA A 31 16.70 -4.25 13.60
N ASP A 32 16.58 -3.01 13.13
CA ASP A 32 17.74 -2.20 12.74
C ASP A 32 18.79 -2.21 13.84
N GLU A 33 20.04 -2.38 13.46
CA GLU A 33 21.18 -2.30 14.37
C GLU A 33 21.53 -0.83 14.59
N GLY A 34 21.41 -0.39 15.81
CA GLY A 34 21.72 0.99 16.18
C GLY A 34 22.38 1.08 17.56
N VAL A 35 23.42 1.89 17.66
CA VAL A 35 24.11 2.16 18.93
C VAL A 35 23.67 3.50 19.48
N LYS A 36 23.15 3.51 20.70
CA LYS A 36 22.82 4.76 21.39
C LYS A 36 24.13 5.47 21.80
N ARG A 37 24.43 6.56 21.12
CA ARG A 37 25.63 7.38 21.35
C ARG A 37 25.42 8.28 22.56
N VAL A 38 26.04 7.94 23.67
CA VAL A 38 26.00 8.76 24.91
C VAL A 38 26.78 10.06 24.78
N ASP A 39 27.73 10.10 23.86
CA ASP A 39 28.55 11.27 23.52
C ASP A 39 27.86 12.22 22.50
N MET A 40 26.69 11.82 21.95
CA MET A 40 25.90 12.57 20.97
C MET A 40 24.44 12.71 21.41
N ASP A 41 24.23 12.99 22.69
CA ASP A 41 22.91 13.25 23.30
C ASP A 41 21.86 12.13 23.02
N GLY A 42 22.35 10.88 22.99
CA GLY A 42 21.49 9.71 22.79
C GLY A 42 21.08 9.45 21.36
N PHE A 43 21.73 10.10 20.39
CA PHE A 43 21.52 9.79 18.96
C PHE A 43 21.73 8.30 18.70
N ILE A 44 20.84 7.70 17.89
CA ILE A 44 20.97 6.32 17.44
C ILE A 44 21.84 6.32 16.16
N ASP A 45 23.04 5.77 16.30
CA ASP A 45 24.00 5.69 15.20
C ASP A 45 23.88 4.32 14.53
N ASN A 46 23.29 4.29 13.35
CA ASN A 46 23.16 3.12 12.49
C ASN A 46 24.33 3.01 11.48
N GLN A 47 25.38 3.75 11.66
CA GLN A 47 26.50 3.82 10.73
C GLN A 47 26.04 4.16 9.29
N GLY A 48 25.25 5.23 9.15
CA GLY A 48 24.62 5.61 7.89
C GLY A 48 23.55 4.60 7.47
N ASN A 49 23.77 3.89 6.38
CA ASN A 49 22.82 2.89 5.85
C ASN A 49 23.16 1.44 6.23
N PHE A 50 24.24 1.21 6.94
CA PHE A 50 24.74 -0.15 7.15
C PHE A 50 23.98 -0.92 8.21
N GLY A 51 23.54 -0.26 9.26
CA GLY A 51 22.77 -0.88 10.32
C GLY A 51 21.25 -0.79 10.15
N ALA A 52 20.77 -0.16 9.05
CA ALA A 52 19.35 -0.06 8.72
C ALA A 52 18.92 -1.23 7.83
N ASP A 53 19.06 -2.46 8.33
CA ASP A 53 18.79 -3.71 7.58
C ASP A 53 17.73 -4.59 8.24
N GLY A 54 17.06 -4.07 9.27
CA GLY A 54 15.99 -4.75 9.99
C GLY A 54 14.67 -4.86 9.23
N ILE A 55 13.76 -5.67 9.77
CA ILE A 55 12.36 -5.75 9.37
C ILE A 55 11.53 -4.68 10.09
N VAL A 56 12.00 -4.25 11.24
CA VAL A 56 11.49 -3.14 12.06
C VAL A 56 12.65 -2.19 12.38
N GLY A 57 12.33 -0.95 12.68
CA GLY A 57 13.33 0.03 13.08
C GLY A 57 13.95 -0.24 14.46
N PRO A 58 14.93 0.56 14.89
CA PRO A 58 15.72 0.32 16.09
C PRO A 58 14.89 0.39 17.40
N HIS A 59 13.72 0.99 17.37
CA HIS A 59 12.76 1.01 18.49
C HIS A 59 11.59 0.04 18.29
N HIS A 60 11.74 -0.93 17.38
CA HIS A 60 10.73 -1.89 16.97
C HIS A 60 9.50 -1.26 16.30
N GLU A 61 9.61 -0.06 15.77
CA GLU A 61 8.60 0.52 14.89
C GLU A 61 8.46 -0.28 13.60
N LYS A 62 7.22 -0.51 13.19
CA LYS A 62 6.93 -1.32 12.01
C LYS A 62 7.17 -0.53 10.73
N GLU A 63 8.09 -0.98 9.93
CA GLU A 63 8.44 -0.40 8.63
C GLU A 63 7.77 -1.14 7.46
N GLY A 64 8.03 -0.68 6.24
CA GLY A 64 7.49 -1.33 5.03
C GLY A 64 7.91 -2.78 4.90
N SER A 65 9.13 -3.11 5.33
CA SER A 65 9.67 -4.48 5.36
C SER A 65 8.84 -5.41 6.22
N PHE A 66 8.37 -4.96 7.39
CA PHE A 66 7.51 -5.73 8.27
C PHE A 66 6.21 -6.15 7.58
N TYR A 67 5.53 -5.22 6.92
CA TYR A 67 4.28 -5.52 6.23
C TYR A 67 4.47 -6.43 5.03
N THR A 68 5.57 -6.25 4.31
CA THR A 68 5.94 -7.15 3.20
C THR A 68 6.12 -8.59 3.68
N ILE A 69 6.89 -8.80 4.76
CA ILE A 69 7.10 -10.13 5.33
C ILE A 69 5.80 -10.71 5.88
N LYS A 70 5.01 -9.90 6.59
CA LYS A 70 3.68 -10.32 7.09
C LYS A 70 2.80 -10.85 5.96
N GLN A 71 2.79 -10.17 4.80
CA GLN A 71 2.02 -10.60 3.64
C GLN A 71 2.57 -11.89 3.03
N LEU A 72 3.88 -11.97 2.80
CA LEU A 72 4.53 -13.11 2.15
C LEU A 72 4.42 -14.39 2.98
N TRP A 73 4.54 -14.26 4.28
CA TRP A 73 4.49 -15.39 5.22
C TRP A 73 3.10 -15.68 5.76
N SER A 74 2.09 -14.91 5.35
CA SER A 74 0.71 -15.22 5.72
C SER A 74 0.37 -16.64 5.26
N PRO A 75 -0.12 -17.48 6.16
CA PRO A 75 -0.51 -18.86 5.83
C PRO A 75 -1.81 -18.93 5.02
N VAL A 76 -2.46 -17.82 4.82
CA VAL A 76 -3.65 -17.68 3.97
C VAL A 76 -3.32 -16.74 2.83
N GLN A 77 -3.57 -17.15 1.59
CA GLN A 77 -3.41 -16.30 0.41
C GLN A 77 -4.70 -16.25 -0.39
N ILE A 78 -5.09 -15.05 -0.78
CA ILE A 78 -6.20 -14.85 -1.72
C ILE A 78 -5.62 -14.71 -3.12
N MET A 79 -6.08 -15.54 -4.04
CA MET A 79 -5.55 -15.62 -5.40
C MET A 79 -6.18 -14.59 -6.35
N ASN A 80 -7.31 -14.03 -5.97
CA ASN A 80 -7.95 -12.95 -6.74
C ASN A 80 -7.10 -11.68 -6.66
N THR A 81 -6.83 -11.07 -7.80
CA THR A 81 -6.08 -9.82 -7.92
C THR A 81 -6.98 -8.59 -8.00
N SER A 82 -8.23 -8.76 -8.40
CA SER A 82 -9.24 -7.71 -8.54
C SER A 82 -10.64 -8.27 -8.37
N ILE A 83 -11.59 -7.40 -8.12
CA ILE A 83 -13.03 -7.69 -8.12
C ILE A 83 -13.75 -6.59 -8.90
N ASP A 84 -14.95 -6.90 -9.38
CA ASP A 84 -15.84 -5.97 -10.07
C ASP A 84 -17.21 -5.91 -9.38
N LYS A 85 -18.15 -5.16 -9.95
CA LYS A 85 -19.53 -5.04 -9.43
C LYS A 85 -20.34 -6.33 -9.52
N GLN A 86 -19.95 -7.27 -10.38
CA GLN A 86 -20.56 -8.57 -10.55
C GLN A 86 -19.96 -9.64 -9.63
N PHE A 87 -19.00 -9.28 -8.78
CA PHE A 87 -18.37 -10.19 -7.85
C PHE A 87 -19.41 -10.90 -6.96
N ASP A 88 -19.41 -12.22 -6.98
CA ASP A 88 -20.40 -13.09 -6.33
C ASP A 88 -20.07 -13.45 -4.87
N GLY A 89 -19.03 -12.86 -4.30
CA GLY A 89 -18.60 -13.13 -2.92
C GLY A 89 -17.64 -14.31 -2.77
N LYS A 90 -17.17 -14.89 -3.88
CA LYS A 90 -16.31 -16.08 -3.85
C LYS A 90 -14.87 -15.74 -4.20
N PHE A 91 -13.99 -16.00 -3.25
CA PHE A 91 -12.54 -15.88 -3.43
C PHE A 91 -11.90 -17.25 -3.64
N SER A 92 -10.98 -17.35 -4.58
CA SER A 92 -10.04 -18.46 -4.62
C SER A 92 -9.01 -18.26 -3.53
N VAL A 93 -8.85 -19.25 -2.64
CA VAL A 93 -7.98 -19.18 -1.48
C VAL A 93 -7.01 -20.36 -1.48
N GLU A 94 -5.76 -20.08 -1.12
CA GLU A 94 -4.72 -21.08 -0.84
C GLU A 94 -4.49 -21.14 0.66
N ASN A 95 -4.59 -22.34 1.23
CA ASN A 95 -4.22 -22.63 2.61
C ASN A 95 -2.76 -23.11 2.66
N ARG A 96 -1.87 -22.27 3.16
CA ARG A 96 -0.43 -22.52 3.31
C ARG A 96 -0.03 -23.02 4.71
N TYR A 97 -0.98 -23.27 5.60
CA TYR A 97 -0.69 -23.93 6.86
C TYR A 97 -0.16 -25.35 6.64
N ASP A 98 0.72 -25.80 7.54
CA ASP A 98 1.24 -27.17 7.49
C ASP A 98 0.26 -28.18 8.10
N TYR A 99 -0.51 -27.78 9.12
CA TYR A 99 -1.31 -28.70 9.92
C TYR A 99 -2.76 -28.22 10.15
N LEU A 100 -3.07 -26.96 9.84
CA LEU A 100 -4.38 -26.39 10.13
C LEU A 100 -5.27 -26.34 8.90
N ASN A 101 -6.50 -26.73 9.07
CA ASN A 101 -7.54 -26.50 8.08
C ASN A 101 -7.96 -25.02 8.13
N LEU A 102 -8.31 -24.45 6.98
CA LEU A 102 -8.72 -23.04 6.86
C LEU A 102 -9.98 -22.73 7.67
N ASN A 103 -10.83 -23.73 7.93
CA ASN A 103 -12.02 -23.58 8.76
C ASN A 103 -11.73 -23.21 10.23
N THR A 104 -10.46 -23.22 10.64
CA THR A 104 -10.03 -22.69 11.95
C THR A 104 -9.87 -21.17 11.95
N CYS A 105 -9.86 -20.53 10.79
CA CYS A 105 -9.74 -19.09 10.62
C CYS A 105 -11.11 -18.43 10.46
N ARG A 106 -11.18 -17.16 10.83
CA ARG A 106 -12.35 -16.29 10.56
C ARG A 106 -11.99 -15.23 9.54
N PHE A 107 -12.96 -14.80 8.77
CA PHE A 107 -12.77 -13.77 7.76
C PHE A 107 -13.76 -12.64 7.99
N LEU A 108 -13.20 -11.46 8.30
CA LEU A 108 -13.97 -10.22 8.43
C LEU A 108 -13.94 -9.49 7.09
N TRP A 109 -15.07 -9.01 6.64
CA TRP A 109 -15.12 -8.22 5.41
C TRP A 109 -15.88 -6.91 5.63
N LYS A 110 -15.45 -5.86 4.90
CA LYS A 110 -16.08 -4.54 4.92
C LYS A 110 -16.15 -3.99 3.51
N GLN A 111 -17.33 -3.57 3.09
CA GLN A 111 -17.51 -2.76 1.90
C GLN A 111 -17.47 -1.29 2.30
N VAL A 112 -16.65 -0.52 1.63
CA VAL A 112 -16.34 0.84 2.04
C VAL A 112 -16.50 1.82 0.91
N LYS A 113 -16.80 3.08 1.28
CA LYS A 113 -16.75 4.25 0.42
C LYS A 113 -15.65 5.18 0.90
N PHE A 114 -14.79 5.62 0.00
CA PHE A 114 -13.74 6.58 0.30
C PHE A 114 -14.27 8.01 0.23
N PRO A 115 -13.74 8.93 1.03
CA PRO A 115 -14.00 10.34 0.85
C PRO A 115 -13.44 10.81 -0.49
N THR A 116 -14.10 11.76 -1.13
CA THR A 116 -13.58 12.41 -2.33
C THR A 116 -12.64 13.56 -1.95
N ALA A 117 -11.78 13.99 -2.88
CA ALA A 117 -10.89 15.13 -2.65
C ALA A 117 -11.63 16.45 -2.36
N THR A 118 -12.93 16.52 -2.67
CA THR A 118 -13.78 17.68 -2.44
C THR A 118 -14.57 17.60 -1.13
N ASP A 119 -14.57 16.46 -0.45
CA ASP A 119 -15.26 16.32 0.83
C ASP A 119 -14.49 17.04 1.94
N THR A 120 -15.04 18.16 2.38
CA THR A 120 -14.46 18.98 3.46
C THR A 120 -14.97 18.57 4.85
N SER A 121 -16.13 17.93 4.93
CA SER A 121 -16.81 17.56 6.18
C SER A 121 -16.60 16.13 6.63
N ASN A 122 -16.25 15.23 5.70
CA ASN A 122 -16.01 13.81 6.03
C ASN A 122 -14.73 13.32 5.34
N THR A 123 -13.65 13.26 6.09
CA THR A 123 -12.32 12.81 5.62
C THR A 123 -12.06 11.33 5.95
N THR A 124 -13.03 10.62 6.52
CA THR A 124 -12.89 9.23 6.95
C THR A 124 -13.56 8.26 5.98
N THR A 125 -13.00 7.08 5.85
CA THR A 125 -13.60 5.98 5.09
C THR A 125 -14.91 5.54 5.74
N GLN A 126 -16.01 5.57 4.98
CA GLN A 126 -17.32 5.14 5.43
C GLN A 126 -17.49 3.64 5.22
N VAL A 127 -17.85 2.91 6.28
CA VAL A 127 -18.27 1.49 6.17
C VAL A 127 -19.74 1.45 5.73
N LEU A 128 -20.00 0.84 4.59
CA LEU A 128 -21.34 0.68 4.01
C LEU A 128 -22.01 -0.62 4.49
N LYS A 129 -21.23 -1.69 4.57
CA LYS A 129 -21.66 -3.00 5.01
C LYS A 129 -20.46 -3.77 5.51
N GLU A 130 -20.67 -4.58 6.53
CA GLU A 130 -19.64 -5.48 7.05
C GLU A 130 -20.23 -6.81 7.48
N GLY A 131 -19.38 -7.81 7.63
CA GLY A 131 -19.75 -9.11 8.12
C GLY A 131 -18.55 -9.98 8.42
N GLU A 132 -18.87 -11.19 8.89
CA GLU A 132 -17.90 -12.20 9.25
C GLU A 132 -18.36 -13.55 8.71
N VAL A 133 -17.41 -14.36 8.27
CA VAL A 133 -17.64 -15.76 7.91
C VAL A 133 -16.53 -16.63 8.48
N GLN A 134 -16.87 -17.87 8.76
CA GLN A 134 -15.91 -18.91 9.08
C GLN A 134 -15.20 -19.35 7.80
N GLY A 135 -13.91 -19.67 7.89
CA GLY A 135 -13.15 -20.22 6.78
C GLY A 135 -13.80 -21.51 6.25
N SER A 136 -13.63 -21.73 4.96
CA SER A 136 -14.11 -22.94 4.29
C SER A 136 -13.29 -24.17 4.69
N ASP A 137 -13.83 -25.35 4.45
CA ASP A 137 -13.11 -26.61 4.63
C ASP A 137 -12.05 -26.77 3.51
N VAL A 138 -10.88 -26.22 3.76
CA VAL A 138 -9.71 -26.29 2.87
C VAL A 138 -8.54 -26.85 3.67
N ALA A 139 -8.11 -28.05 3.34
CA ALA A 139 -7.03 -28.74 4.01
C ALA A 139 -5.70 -27.96 3.88
N ALA A 140 -4.75 -28.27 4.76
CA ALA A 140 -3.38 -27.78 4.66
C ALA A 140 -2.78 -28.05 3.26
N HIS A 141 -1.99 -27.11 2.74
CA HIS A 141 -1.35 -27.18 1.42
C HIS A 141 -2.34 -27.35 0.24
N SER A 142 -3.59 -26.90 0.40
CA SER A 142 -4.63 -27.04 -0.61
C SER A 142 -5.22 -25.68 -1.00
N THR A 143 -5.90 -25.67 -2.14
CA THR A 143 -6.68 -24.53 -2.61
C THR A 143 -8.17 -24.83 -2.52
N GLY A 144 -8.98 -23.79 -2.40
CA GLY A 144 -10.43 -23.91 -2.34
C GLY A 144 -11.13 -22.59 -2.57
N ILE A 145 -12.41 -22.54 -2.24
CA ILE A 145 -13.24 -21.34 -2.37
C ILE A 145 -13.66 -20.86 -1.00
N LEU A 146 -13.40 -19.58 -0.72
CA LEU A 146 -13.95 -18.86 0.42
C LEU A 146 -15.16 -18.05 -0.05
N ASP A 147 -16.34 -18.40 0.41
CA ASP A 147 -17.58 -17.66 0.12
C ASP A 147 -17.90 -16.72 1.29
N ILE A 148 -17.76 -15.43 1.08
CA ILE A 148 -18.06 -14.40 2.09
C ILE A 148 -19.54 -14.02 2.14
N LYS A 149 -20.37 -14.69 1.34
CA LYS A 149 -21.85 -14.60 1.34
C LYS A 149 -22.38 -13.17 1.20
N THR A 150 -21.74 -12.38 0.36
CA THR A 150 -22.19 -11.02 0.04
C THR A 150 -21.86 -10.66 -1.39
N THR A 151 -22.68 -9.80 -1.99
CA THR A 151 -22.42 -9.17 -3.28
C THR A 151 -21.97 -7.74 -3.06
N ILE A 152 -21.38 -7.12 -4.08
CA ILE A 152 -20.88 -5.76 -4.00
C ILE A 152 -22.04 -4.76 -4.08
N LEU A 153 -22.07 -3.80 -3.16
CA LEU A 153 -22.99 -2.68 -3.19
C LEU A 153 -22.65 -1.72 -4.33
N PRO A 154 -23.64 -1.14 -5.03
CA PRO A 154 -23.39 -0.27 -6.19
C PRO A 154 -22.51 0.96 -5.89
N ASN A 155 -22.56 1.45 -4.64
CA ASN A 155 -21.82 2.62 -4.18
C ASN A 155 -20.54 2.27 -3.40
N ALA A 156 -20.16 1.00 -3.33
CA ALA A 156 -18.91 0.61 -2.71
C ALA A 156 -17.71 0.96 -3.61
N ASP A 157 -16.68 1.50 -3.00
CA ASP A 157 -15.41 1.83 -3.66
C ASP A 157 -14.39 0.70 -3.52
N ALA A 158 -14.45 -0.03 -2.42
CA ALA A 158 -13.58 -1.18 -2.16
C ALA A 158 -14.23 -2.20 -1.21
N LEU A 159 -13.69 -3.41 -1.26
CA LEU A 159 -13.92 -4.48 -0.30
C LEU A 159 -12.61 -4.73 0.46
N PHE A 160 -12.65 -4.64 1.78
CA PHE A 160 -11.60 -5.12 2.67
C PHE A 160 -11.92 -6.53 3.11
N LEU A 161 -10.96 -7.42 3.05
CA LEU A 161 -11.04 -8.78 3.56
C LEU A 161 -9.89 -9.00 4.52
N THR A 162 -10.18 -9.41 5.76
CA THR A 162 -9.19 -9.63 6.80
C THR A 162 -9.27 -11.06 7.30
N ALA A 163 -8.17 -11.80 7.23
CA ALA A 163 -8.07 -13.13 7.82
C ALA A 163 -7.59 -13.04 9.26
N ILE A 164 -8.28 -13.75 10.15
CA ILE A 164 -7.99 -13.85 11.58
C ILE A 164 -7.75 -15.32 11.92
N ASP A 165 -6.66 -15.61 12.62
CA ASP A 165 -6.35 -16.97 13.05
C ASP A 165 -7.23 -17.43 14.24
N LYS A 166 -7.08 -18.69 14.64
CA LYS A 166 -7.81 -19.28 15.77
C LYS A 166 -7.48 -18.64 17.13
N TYR A 167 -6.42 -17.86 17.22
CA TYR A 167 -6.01 -17.16 18.44
C TYR A 167 -6.45 -15.68 18.46
N GLY A 168 -7.08 -15.22 17.38
CA GLY A 168 -7.55 -13.83 17.24
C GLY A 168 -6.54 -12.87 16.63
N HIS A 169 -5.40 -13.36 16.10
CA HIS A 169 -4.42 -12.51 15.45
C HIS A 169 -4.79 -12.26 14.00
N GLU A 170 -4.64 -11.01 13.54
CA GLU A 170 -4.74 -10.64 12.14
C GLU A 170 -3.58 -11.23 11.37
N LEU A 171 -3.87 -12.13 10.43
CA LEU A 171 -2.90 -12.69 9.51
C LEU A 171 -2.56 -11.70 8.41
N TRP A 172 -3.58 -11.23 7.68
CA TRP A 172 -3.43 -10.21 6.65
C TRP A 172 -4.77 -9.56 6.33
N ARG A 173 -4.69 -8.34 5.75
CA ARG A 173 -5.84 -7.63 5.18
C ARG A 173 -5.60 -7.34 3.72
N TRP A 174 -6.48 -7.82 2.86
CA TRP A 174 -6.54 -7.50 1.45
C TRP A 174 -7.49 -6.33 1.23
N THR A 175 -7.13 -5.48 0.26
CA THR A 175 -7.99 -4.39 -0.22
C THR A 175 -8.25 -4.63 -1.70
N PHE A 176 -9.50 -4.80 -2.06
CA PHE A 176 -9.94 -4.99 -3.44
C PHE A 176 -10.73 -3.76 -3.88
N PRO A 177 -10.13 -2.86 -4.69
CA PRO A 177 -10.89 -1.79 -5.34
C PRO A 177 -11.96 -2.38 -6.26
N VAL A 178 -13.16 -1.79 -6.24
CA VAL A 178 -14.25 -2.17 -7.12
C VAL A 178 -14.23 -1.30 -8.37
N ASP A 179 -14.07 -1.89 -9.54
CA ASP A 179 -14.20 -1.27 -10.89
C ASP A 179 -13.39 0.02 -11.17
N LYS A 180 -12.35 0.34 -10.39
CA LYS A 180 -11.71 1.67 -10.50
C LYS A 180 -10.60 1.80 -11.53
N LEU A 181 -10.18 0.75 -12.18
CA LEU A 181 -9.11 0.86 -13.19
C LEU A 181 -9.53 1.66 -14.44
N ASN A 182 -10.85 1.83 -14.69
CA ASN A 182 -11.37 2.57 -15.84
C ASN A 182 -11.82 4.01 -15.53
N GLN A 183 -11.93 4.42 -14.26
CA GLN A 183 -12.38 5.77 -13.89
C GLN A 183 -11.29 6.84 -13.98
N THR A 184 -10.03 6.47 -14.18
CA THR A 184 -8.95 7.45 -14.38
C THR A 184 -9.11 8.26 -15.66
N ASN A 185 -9.89 7.78 -16.62
CA ASN A 185 -10.15 8.52 -17.85
C ASN A 185 -11.15 9.68 -17.69
N GLU A 186 -11.99 9.66 -16.65
CA GLU A 186 -12.95 10.76 -16.42
C GLU A 186 -12.32 11.96 -15.67
N VAL A 187 -11.27 11.70 -14.87
CA VAL A 187 -10.57 12.77 -14.15
C VAL A 187 -9.74 13.65 -15.08
N PHE A 188 -9.35 13.10 -16.22
CA PHE A 188 -8.55 13.78 -17.25
C PHE A 188 -9.33 14.06 -18.54
N SER A 189 -10.60 14.45 -18.45
CA SER A 189 -11.25 15.05 -19.62
C SER A 189 -10.36 16.20 -20.10
N PRO A 190 -9.91 16.19 -21.36
CA PRO A 190 -9.04 17.25 -21.84
C PRO A 190 -9.77 18.58 -21.68
N LEU A 191 -9.30 19.40 -20.77
CA LEU A 191 -9.85 20.72 -20.54
C LEU A 191 -9.71 21.50 -21.84
N SER A 192 -10.82 21.80 -22.49
CA SER A 192 -10.84 22.66 -23.67
C SER A 192 -10.34 24.05 -23.25
N GLY A 193 -9.30 24.53 -23.90
CA GLY A 193 -8.74 25.85 -23.65
C GLY A 193 -7.26 25.93 -23.98
N LYS A 194 -6.77 27.11 -24.32
CA LYS A 194 -5.35 27.38 -24.53
C LYS A 194 -4.73 27.83 -23.23
N ALA A 195 -3.62 27.22 -22.85
CA ALA A 195 -2.76 27.77 -21.82
C ALA A 195 -1.93 28.91 -22.43
N THR A 196 -1.71 29.96 -21.64
CA THR A 196 -0.77 31.04 -21.95
C THR A 196 0.40 30.96 -20.98
N TYR A 197 1.55 31.47 -21.39
CA TYR A 197 2.68 31.53 -20.49
C TYR A 197 3.40 32.88 -20.59
N SER A 198 4.08 33.23 -19.54
CA SER A 198 5.01 34.33 -19.47
C SER A 198 6.23 33.87 -18.68
N GLU A 199 7.39 34.45 -19.02
CA GLU A 199 8.61 34.07 -18.32
C GLU A 199 9.43 35.31 -17.95
N THR A 200 10.14 35.17 -16.85
CA THR A 200 11.19 36.06 -16.39
C THR A 200 12.53 35.31 -16.46
N GLU A 201 13.58 35.92 -16.01
CA GLU A 201 14.90 35.26 -15.91
C GLU A 201 14.83 33.98 -15.04
N ASN A 202 14.08 34.01 -13.94
CA ASN A 202 14.08 32.97 -12.92
C ASN A 202 12.81 32.12 -12.87
N GLU A 203 11.71 32.56 -13.49
CA GLU A 203 10.40 31.91 -13.35
C GLU A 203 9.67 31.77 -14.68
N LEU A 204 8.96 30.66 -14.82
CA LEU A 204 7.96 30.42 -15.86
C LEU A 204 6.58 30.40 -15.20
N THR A 205 5.71 31.29 -15.63
CA THR A 205 4.31 31.35 -15.17
C THR A 205 3.39 30.84 -16.28
N VAL A 206 2.62 29.79 -16.00
CA VAL A 206 1.61 29.22 -16.91
C VAL A 206 0.22 29.51 -16.37
N LYS A 207 -0.63 30.06 -17.23
CA LYS A 207 -2.03 30.34 -16.91
C LYS A 207 -2.96 29.52 -17.79
N ALA A 208 -3.90 28.81 -17.18
CA ALA A 208 -4.94 28.03 -17.84
C ALA A 208 -6.28 28.28 -17.16
N LYS A 209 -7.20 28.95 -17.85
CA LYS A 209 -8.47 29.43 -17.27
C LYS A 209 -8.19 30.26 -16.00
N ASN A 210 -8.69 29.79 -14.86
CA ASN A 210 -8.55 30.44 -13.55
C ASN A 210 -7.37 29.86 -12.72
N HIS A 211 -6.54 29.01 -13.30
CA HIS A 211 -5.37 28.40 -12.64
C HIS A 211 -4.09 29.13 -13.09
N THR A 212 -3.20 29.35 -12.14
CA THR A 212 -1.84 29.88 -12.39
C THR A 212 -0.84 28.94 -11.75
N PHE A 213 0.16 28.51 -12.52
CA PHE A 213 1.25 27.65 -12.08
C PHE A 213 2.55 28.43 -12.24
N ILE A 214 3.41 28.42 -11.23
CA ILE A 214 4.71 29.10 -11.23
C ILE A 214 5.81 28.04 -11.09
N PHE A 215 6.69 27.98 -12.05
CA PHE A 215 7.84 27.07 -12.06
C PHE A 215 9.15 27.84 -11.92
N SER A 216 10.10 27.30 -11.20
CA SER A 216 11.46 27.80 -11.15
C SER A 216 12.22 27.39 -12.42
N LYS A 217 12.86 28.33 -13.11
CA LYS A 217 13.71 28.02 -14.27
C LYS A 217 15.07 27.47 -13.85
N ARG A 218 15.47 27.64 -12.58
CA ARG A 218 16.74 27.18 -12.06
C ARG A 218 16.80 25.64 -11.91
N ASP A 219 15.69 25.03 -11.43
CA ASP A 219 15.62 23.62 -11.04
C ASP A 219 14.36 22.90 -11.56
N GLY A 220 13.52 23.58 -12.34
CA GLY A 220 12.29 23.03 -12.90
C GLY A 220 11.17 22.78 -11.88
N GLN A 221 11.33 23.19 -10.64
CA GLN A 221 10.35 22.91 -9.58
C GLN A 221 9.10 23.76 -9.71
N LEU A 222 7.93 23.18 -9.42
CA LEU A 222 6.68 23.90 -9.24
C LEU A 222 6.73 24.68 -7.92
N LYS A 223 6.80 26.02 -7.98
CA LYS A 223 6.91 26.91 -6.82
C LYS A 223 5.58 27.36 -6.25
N GLY A 224 4.57 27.41 -7.08
CA GLY A 224 3.27 27.88 -6.63
C GLY A 224 2.15 27.51 -7.58
N VAL A 225 0.97 27.35 -7.01
CA VAL A 225 -0.30 27.21 -7.73
C VAL A 225 -1.31 28.16 -7.11
N SER A 226 -2.12 28.81 -7.95
CA SER A 226 -3.28 29.54 -7.49
C SER A 226 -4.50 29.22 -8.36
N VAL A 227 -5.68 29.23 -7.75
CA VAL A 227 -6.97 29.02 -8.40
C VAL A 227 -7.86 30.20 -8.01
N ASN A 228 -8.44 30.90 -8.99
CA ASN A 228 -9.22 32.12 -8.77
C ASN A 228 -8.47 33.15 -7.88
N ASN A 229 -7.17 33.30 -8.09
CA ASN A 229 -6.26 34.12 -7.29
C ASN A 229 -6.05 33.67 -5.83
N HIS A 230 -6.65 32.58 -5.40
CA HIS A 230 -6.37 31.97 -4.10
C HIS A 230 -5.15 31.03 -4.20
N LYS A 231 -4.13 31.31 -3.43
CA LYS A 231 -2.91 30.48 -3.40
C LYS A 231 -3.19 29.14 -2.74
N ILE A 232 -2.83 28.04 -3.43
CA ILE A 232 -2.85 26.70 -2.87
C ILE A 232 -1.50 26.48 -2.16
N SER A 233 -1.55 26.15 -0.87
CA SER A 233 -0.37 25.79 -0.09
C SER A 233 -0.10 24.31 -0.26
N PHE A 234 1.10 23.95 -0.69
CA PHE A 234 1.58 22.57 -0.77
C PHE A 234 3.03 22.44 -0.26
N ALA A 235 3.28 23.10 0.86
CA ALA A 235 4.56 23.07 1.58
C ALA A 235 5.77 23.27 0.64
N ASN A 236 6.59 22.25 0.49
CA ASN A 236 7.80 22.31 -0.32
C ASN A 236 7.56 21.96 -1.81
N GLY A 237 6.32 21.64 -2.18
CA GLY A 237 5.98 21.15 -3.52
C GLY A 237 6.62 19.79 -3.87
N PRO A 238 6.32 19.25 -5.06
CA PRO A 238 6.94 18.04 -5.53
C PRO A 238 8.43 18.29 -5.84
N ARG A 239 9.30 17.40 -5.35
CA ARG A 239 10.73 17.43 -5.61
C ARG A 239 11.15 16.14 -6.28
N PHE A 240 12.01 16.27 -7.29
CA PHE A 240 12.67 15.10 -7.85
C PHE A 240 13.85 14.74 -6.92
N ILE A 241 13.77 13.56 -6.31
CA ILE A 241 14.85 13.05 -5.45
C ILE A 241 15.57 11.96 -6.25
N GLY A 242 16.76 12.26 -6.70
CA GLY A 242 17.67 11.25 -7.24
C GLY A 242 18.46 10.63 -6.09
N ALA A 243 18.37 9.31 -5.91
CA ALA A 243 19.28 8.60 -5.04
C ALA A 243 20.69 8.63 -5.69
N ARG A 244 21.67 9.30 -5.07
CA ARG A 244 23.08 9.05 -5.38
C ARG A 244 23.52 7.86 -4.54
N ARG A 245 24.07 6.85 -5.19
CA ARG A 245 24.88 5.87 -4.47
C ARG A 245 26.00 6.67 -3.81
N ALA A 246 26.12 6.60 -2.50
CA ALA A 246 27.31 7.07 -1.83
C ALA A 246 28.46 6.15 -2.28
N ASP A 247 29.46 6.73 -2.96
CA ASP A 247 30.70 6.05 -3.27
C ASP A 247 31.49 5.83 -1.97
#